data_54fd01ba94ac64d8832d470ee67391b5
#
_entry.id   54fd01ba94ac64d8832d470ee67391b5
#
_cell.length_a   1.000
_cell.length_b   1.000
_cell.length_c   1.000
_cell.angle_alpha   90.00
_cell.angle_beta   90.00
_cell.angle_gamma   90.00
#
_symmetry.space_group_name_H-M   'P 1'
#
loop_
_entity.id
_entity.type
_entity.pdbx_description
1 polymer ?
#
loop_
_entity_poly.entity_id
_entity_poly.type
_entity_poly.pdbx_seq_one_letter_code
_entity_poly.pdbx_strand_id
1 'polypeptide(L)'
;MLAPSEVETAALWIRQRFDAPFALANKRLVTNGAYAYVRQSPSWLYRVKTSQHAFVEVLEDHLKPLIFEDDGYPVAFEVRIPCVTIDPRFNAGRMTFFRNRVPVFAALGSLAGGDSVDEVMQQYGLTVQEVAAVDEHRDWAAKAA
;
A
#
# COMPACT_ATOMS: atom_id res chain seq x y z
N MET A 1 -11.85 8.10 15.48
CA MET A 1 -10.84 8.81 14.66
C MET A 1 -9.55 8.85 15.47
N LEU A 2 -8.41 8.52 14.86
CA LEU A 2 -7.10 8.53 15.54
C LEU A 2 -6.72 9.96 15.93
N ALA A 3 -6.37 10.17 17.20
CA ALA A 3 -5.98 11.50 17.69
C ALA A 3 -4.55 11.85 17.22
N PRO A 4 -4.28 13.07 16.73
CA PRO A 4 -2.94 13.50 16.32
C PRO A 4 -1.87 13.25 17.39
N SER A 5 -2.19 13.48 18.65
CA SER A 5 -1.28 13.26 19.80
C SER A 5 -0.85 11.79 19.99
N GLU A 6 -1.67 10.83 19.56
CA GLU A 6 -1.31 9.40 19.58
C GLU A 6 -0.19 9.12 18.54
N VAL A 7 -0.37 9.69 17.35
CA VAL A 7 0.58 9.51 16.23
C VAL A 7 1.91 10.18 16.54
N GLU A 8 1.88 11.42 17.03
CA GLU A 8 3.09 12.16 17.40
C GLU A 8 3.88 11.45 18.50
N THR A 9 3.20 10.97 19.54
CA THR A 9 3.84 10.24 20.64
C THR A 9 4.50 8.95 20.15
N ALA A 10 3.80 8.19 19.30
CA ALA A 10 4.34 6.96 18.73
C ALA A 10 5.51 7.23 17.77
N ALA A 11 5.43 8.29 16.96
CA ALA A 11 6.49 8.68 16.03
C ALA A 11 7.76 9.13 16.77
N LEU A 12 7.63 9.93 17.82
CA LEU A 12 8.77 10.34 18.65
C LEU A 12 9.44 9.15 19.32
N TRP A 13 8.64 8.22 19.86
CA TRP A 13 9.16 7.00 20.47
C TRP A 13 9.93 6.12 19.47
N ILE A 14 9.41 5.94 18.23
CA ILE A 14 10.08 5.20 17.17
C ILE A 14 11.41 5.86 16.80
N ARG A 15 11.42 7.19 16.61
CA ARG A 15 12.66 7.94 16.30
C ARG A 15 13.73 7.71 17.34
N GLN A 16 13.38 7.86 18.62
CA GLN A 16 14.34 7.74 19.72
C GLN A 16 14.82 6.31 19.94
N ARG A 17 13.95 5.32 19.73
CA ARG A 17 14.24 3.92 20.06
C ARG A 17 14.92 3.15 18.93
N PHE A 18 14.63 3.50 17.67
CA PHE A 18 15.09 2.77 16.48
C PHE A 18 15.90 3.63 15.50
N ASP A 19 16.24 4.86 15.88
CA ASP A 19 16.95 5.81 15.00
C ASP A 19 16.29 5.93 13.60
N ALA A 20 14.95 5.97 13.58
CA ALA A 20 14.16 5.97 12.36
C ALA A 20 13.75 7.39 11.95
N PRO A 21 14.37 8.02 10.94
CA PRO A 21 14.10 9.42 10.58
C PRO A 21 12.66 9.62 10.09
N PHE A 22 12.07 8.62 9.41
CA PHE A 22 10.70 8.66 8.88
C PHE A 22 9.77 7.75 9.70
N ALA A 23 9.63 8.05 10.99
CA ALA A 23 8.91 7.19 11.94
C ALA A 23 7.47 6.88 11.53
N LEU A 24 6.76 7.80 10.87
CA LEU A 24 5.39 7.62 10.41
C LEU A 24 5.27 6.63 9.24
N ALA A 25 6.34 6.45 8.47
CA ALA A 25 6.40 5.49 7.38
C ALA A 25 7.00 4.13 7.80
N ASN A 26 7.40 3.99 9.07
CA ASN A 26 8.03 2.76 9.55
C ASN A 26 7.00 1.67 9.81
N LYS A 27 7.25 0.43 9.34
CA LYS A 27 6.38 -0.75 9.56
C LYS A 27 6.10 -1.10 11.02
N ARG A 28 6.86 -0.52 11.94
CA ARG A 28 6.61 -0.68 13.39
C ARG A 28 5.45 0.15 13.88
N LEU A 29 5.07 1.23 13.17
CA LEU A 29 3.90 2.03 13.49
C LEU A 29 2.66 1.41 12.86
N VAL A 30 1.71 1.04 13.69
CA VAL A 30 0.44 0.44 13.26
C VAL A 30 -0.73 1.12 13.97
N THR A 31 -1.92 1.04 13.41
CA THR A 31 -3.13 1.65 13.97
C THR A 31 -4.35 0.77 13.74
N ASN A 32 -5.30 0.83 14.66
CA ASN A 32 -6.65 0.28 14.51
C ASN A 32 -7.69 1.36 14.18
N GLY A 33 -7.26 2.57 13.78
CA GLY A 33 -8.14 3.70 13.49
C GLY A 33 -8.51 4.56 14.70
N ALA A 34 -8.30 4.08 15.91
CA ALA A 34 -8.55 4.81 17.17
C ALA A 34 -7.25 5.15 17.92
N TYR A 35 -6.28 4.22 17.88
CA TYR A 35 -5.03 4.32 18.63
C TYR A 35 -3.83 4.00 17.75
N ALA A 36 -2.67 4.57 18.11
CA ALA A 36 -1.39 4.26 17.48
C ALA A 36 -0.58 3.30 18.37
N TYR A 37 0.00 2.29 17.74
CA TYR A 37 0.81 1.27 18.39
C TYR A 37 2.17 1.16 17.73
N VAL A 38 3.15 0.67 18.45
CA VAL A 38 4.47 0.32 17.93
C VAL A 38 4.68 -1.18 18.04
N ARG A 39 5.06 -1.83 16.94
CA ARG A 39 5.38 -3.27 16.90
C ARG A 39 6.72 -3.50 17.59
N GLN A 40 6.70 -4.18 18.73
CA GLN A 40 7.90 -4.56 19.46
C GLN A 40 8.43 -5.96 19.08
N SER A 41 7.52 -6.88 18.74
CA SER A 41 7.84 -8.23 18.30
C SER A 41 6.79 -8.74 17.31
N PRO A 42 6.96 -9.91 16.70
CA PRO A 42 5.95 -10.50 15.81
C PRO A 42 4.55 -10.59 16.42
N SER A 43 4.45 -10.82 17.73
CA SER A 43 3.17 -11.07 18.43
C SER A 43 2.67 -9.90 19.28
N TRP A 44 3.48 -8.86 19.52
CA TRP A 44 3.15 -7.81 20.47
C TRP A 44 3.24 -6.41 19.90
N LEU A 45 2.18 -5.62 20.17
CA LEU A 45 2.09 -4.20 19.93
C LEU A 45 2.14 -3.45 21.25
N TYR A 46 2.77 -2.27 21.23
CA TYR A 46 2.88 -1.39 22.38
C TYR A 46 2.24 -0.04 22.08
N ARG A 47 1.23 0.32 22.86
CA ARG A 47 0.61 1.65 22.82
C ARG A 47 1.41 2.58 23.69
N VAL A 48 2.25 3.42 23.06
CA VAL A 48 3.20 4.30 23.77
C VAL A 48 2.53 5.22 24.76
N LYS A 49 1.40 5.81 24.38
CA LYS A 49 0.67 6.79 25.23
C LYS A 49 0.13 6.22 26.55
N THR A 50 -0.24 4.96 26.58
CA THR A 50 -0.81 4.32 27.79
C THR A 50 0.01 3.18 28.35
N SER A 51 1.16 2.88 27.74
CA SER A 51 2.02 1.75 28.11
C SER A 51 1.30 0.39 28.12
N GLN A 52 0.31 0.24 27.25
CA GLN A 52 -0.48 -1.00 27.13
C GLN A 52 0.02 -1.86 25.97
N HIS A 53 -0.04 -3.17 26.16
CA HIS A 53 0.25 -4.14 25.11
C HIS A 53 -1.04 -4.61 24.44
N ALA A 54 -0.97 -4.93 23.15
CA ALA A 54 -2.06 -5.51 22.37
C ALA A 54 -1.54 -6.62 21.45
N PHE A 55 -2.42 -7.54 21.07
CA PHE A 55 -2.07 -8.62 20.15
C PHE A 55 -2.07 -8.13 18.69
N VAL A 56 -1.13 -8.64 17.91
CA VAL A 56 -0.91 -8.25 16.50
C VAL A 56 -2.05 -8.68 15.58
N GLU A 57 -2.66 -9.84 15.85
CA GLU A 57 -3.67 -10.49 14.99
C GLU A 57 -4.82 -9.58 14.55
N VAL A 58 -5.20 -8.60 15.39
CA VAL A 58 -6.29 -7.67 15.12
C VAL A 58 -5.92 -6.60 14.08
N LEU A 59 -4.63 -6.37 13.84
CA LEU A 59 -4.13 -5.25 13.04
C LEU A 59 -3.41 -5.65 11.76
N GLU A 60 -3.06 -6.92 11.61
CA GLU A 60 -2.33 -7.41 10.42
C GLU A 60 -3.09 -7.16 9.12
N ASP A 61 -4.40 -7.28 9.13
CA ASP A 61 -5.23 -7.05 7.94
C ASP A 61 -5.16 -5.61 7.39
N HIS A 62 -4.86 -4.64 8.26
CA HIS A 62 -4.71 -3.24 7.86
C HIS A 62 -3.34 -2.91 7.24
N LEU A 63 -2.33 -3.77 7.44
CA LEU A 63 -0.98 -3.60 6.89
C LEU A 63 -0.74 -4.36 5.58
N LYS A 64 -1.61 -5.30 5.23
CA LYS A 64 -1.49 -6.12 4.01
C LYS A 64 -1.35 -5.33 2.71
N PRO A 65 -2.01 -4.14 2.55
CA PRO A 65 -1.84 -3.36 1.33
C PRO A 65 -0.48 -2.65 1.19
N LEU A 66 0.36 -2.62 2.23
CA LEU A 66 1.63 -1.93 2.20
C LEU A 66 2.77 -2.88 1.84
N ILE A 67 3.56 -2.52 0.84
CA ILE A 67 4.81 -3.20 0.47
C ILE A 67 5.96 -2.47 1.16
N PHE A 68 6.78 -3.22 1.91
CA PHE A 68 7.93 -2.68 2.65
C PHE A 68 9.24 -3.18 2.05
N GLU A 69 10.27 -2.34 2.08
CA GLU A 69 11.66 -2.74 1.86
C GLU A 69 12.31 -3.28 3.15
N ASP A 70 13.52 -3.81 3.02
CA ASP A 70 14.25 -4.44 4.13
C ASP A 70 14.56 -3.47 5.28
N ASP A 71 14.69 -2.17 4.98
CA ASP A 71 14.87 -1.09 5.96
C ASP A 71 13.61 -0.82 6.80
N GLY A 72 12.48 -1.42 6.43
CA GLY A 72 11.20 -1.32 7.14
C GLY A 72 10.35 -0.12 6.80
N TYR A 73 10.64 0.58 5.69
CA TYR A 73 9.81 1.66 5.18
C TYR A 73 8.86 1.17 4.09
N PRO A 74 7.61 1.68 4.04
CA PRO A 74 6.69 1.35 2.96
C PRO A 74 7.13 2.06 1.69
N VAL A 75 7.15 1.32 0.59
CA VAL A 75 7.53 1.84 -0.73
C VAL A 75 6.39 1.84 -1.72
N ALA A 76 5.38 0.99 -1.51
CA ALA A 76 4.25 0.87 -2.41
C ALA A 76 2.99 0.40 -1.68
N PHE A 77 1.84 0.51 -2.35
CA PHE A 77 0.55 -0.01 -1.90
C PHE A 77 0.07 -1.08 -2.88
N GLU A 78 -0.38 -2.22 -2.35
CA GLU A 78 -1.26 -3.10 -3.11
C GLU A 78 -2.66 -2.50 -3.14
N VAL A 79 -3.26 -2.46 -4.32
CA VAL A 79 -4.66 -2.05 -4.47
C VAL A 79 -5.58 -3.27 -4.56
N ARG A 80 -6.89 -3.04 -4.51
CA ARG A 80 -7.88 -4.13 -4.58
C ARG A 80 -7.90 -4.89 -5.91
N ILE A 81 -7.20 -4.37 -6.93
CA ILE A 81 -7.06 -5.02 -8.22
C ILE A 81 -5.82 -5.92 -8.18
N PRO A 82 -5.93 -7.22 -8.37
CA PRO A 82 -4.79 -8.11 -8.45
C PRO A 82 -3.74 -7.62 -9.46
N CYS A 83 -2.48 -7.82 -9.18
CA CYS A 83 -1.34 -7.44 -10.04
C CYS A 83 -1.11 -5.93 -10.20
N VAL A 84 -1.88 -5.07 -9.49
CA VAL A 84 -1.75 -3.61 -9.55
C VAL A 84 -1.21 -3.07 -8.23
N THR A 85 -0.35 -2.06 -8.33
CA THR A 85 0.26 -1.37 -7.18
C THR A 85 0.28 0.13 -7.41
N ILE A 86 0.39 0.89 -6.34
CA ILE A 86 0.70 2.32 -6.34
C ILE A 86 2.08 2.48 -5.70
N ASP A 87 3.07 2.89 -6.51
CA ASP A 87 4.44 3.10 -6.08
C ASP A 87 4.88 4.50 -6.55
N PRO A 88 5.19 5.43 -5.62
CA PRO A 88 5.57 6.81 -5.97
C PRO A 88 6.79 6.91 -6.88
N ARG A 89 7.64 5.88 -6.91
CA ARG A 89 8.84 5.82 -7.76
C ARG A 89 8.51 5.61 -9.25
N PHE A 90 7.29 5.12 -9.54
CA PHE A 90 6.84 4.82 -10.90
C PHE A 90 5.58 5.60 -11.25
N ASN A 91 5.52 6.08 -12.49
CA ASN A 91 4.35 6.77 -13.06
C ASN A 91 3.75 7.85 -12.15
N ALA A 92 4.58 8.57 -11.38
CA ALA A 92 4.19 9.61 -10.42
C ALA A 92 3.17 9.11 -9.36
N GLY A 93 3.27 7.86 -8.93
CA GLY A 93 2.38 7.26 -7.93
C GLY A 93 1.00 6.89 -8.46
N ARG A 94 0.82 6.78 -9.77
CA ARG A 94 -0.41 6.26 -10.35
C ARG A 94 -0.45 4.74 -10.33
N MET A 95 -1.65 4.18 -10.41
CA MET A 95 -1.84 2.73 -10.50
C MET A 95 -1.04 2.13 -11.66
N THR A 96 -0.26 1.10 -11.35
CA THR A 96 0.74 0.52 -12.23
C THR A 96 0.69 -1.00 -12.10
N PHE A 97 0.82 -1.73 -13.18
CA PHE A 97 0.99 -3.19 -13.11
C PHE A 97 2.31 -3.52 -12.42
N PHE A 98 2.26 -4.36 -11.39
CA PHE A 98 3.41 -4.67 -10.53
C PHE A 98 4.61 -5.22 -11.33
N ARG A 99 4.36 -6.10 -12.30
CA ARG A 99 5.38 -6.85 -13.02
C ARG A 99 6.22 -6.00 -13.98
N ASN A 100 5.57 -5.16 -14.79
CA ASN A 100 6.23 -4.46 -15.92
C ASN A 100 6.15 -2.92 -15.82
N ARG A 101 5.53 -2.41 -14.75
CA ARG A 101 5.41 -0.97 -14.46
C ARG A 101 4.61 -0.18 -15.50
N VAL A 102 3.83 -0.83 -16.31
CA VAL A 102 2.89 -0.18 -17.24
C VAL A 102 1.79 0.49 -16.44
N PRO A 103 1.45 1.77 -16.76
CA PRO A 103 0.32 2.44 -16.09
C PRO A 103 -1.02 1.78 -16.45
N VAL A 104 -1.87 1.57 -15.47
CA VAL A 104 -3.20 0.96 -15.67
C VAL A 104 -4.06 1.79 -16.61
N PHE A 105 -3.99 3.13 -16.53
CA PHE A 105 -4.76 4.01 -17.40
C PHE A 105 -4.42 3.86 -18.89
N ALA A 106 -3.17 3.46 -19.23
CA ALA A 106 -2.78 3.24 -20.62
C ALA A 106 -3.51 2.02 -21.20
N ALA A 107 -3.52 0.90 -20.48
CA ALA A 107 -4.26 -0.30 -20.89
C ALA A 107 -5.77 -0.04 -20.98
N LEU A 108 -6.34 0.66 -19.99
CA LEU A 108 -7.76 1.04 -19.99
C LEU A 108 -8.10 1.99 -21.14
N GLY A 109 -7.20 2.93 -21.46
CA GLY A 109 -7.36 3.85 -22.59
C GLY A 109 -7.42 3.13 -23.94
N SER A 110 -6.55 2.16 -24.16
CA SER A 110 -6.55 1.30 -25.35
C SER A 110 -7.84 0.48 -25.47
N LEU A 111 -8.25 -0.20 -24.41
CA LEU A 111 -9.52 -0.93 -24.38
C LEU A 111 -10.73 -0.02 -24.65
N ALA A 112 -10.75 1.19 -24.08
CA ALA A 112 -11.80 2.19 -24.33
C ALA A 112 -11.76 2.74 -25.75
N GLY A 113 -10.56 2.78 -26.38
CA GLY A 113 -10.36 3.17 -27.78
C GLY A 113 -10.81 2.11 -28.79
N GLY A 114 -11.15 0.91 -28.32
CA GLY A 114 -11.65 -0.19 -29.16
C GLY A 114 -10.61 -1.26 -29.48
N ASP A 115 -9.40 -1.18 -28.89
CA ASP A 115 -8.40 -2.23 -29.01
C ASP A 115 -8.92 -3.51 -28.34
N SER A 116 -8.64 -4.66 -28.94
CA SER A 116 -8.97 -5.95 -28.36
C SER A 116 -8.03 -6.28 -27.18
N VAL A 117 -8.44 -7.21 -26.33
CA VAL A 117 -7.61 -7.72 -25.22
C VAL A 117 -6.26 -8.22 -25.72
N ASP A 118 -6.22 -8.93 -26.85
CA ASP A 118 -4.99 -9.47 -27.44
C ASP A 118 -4.04 -8.36 -27.92
N GLU A 119 -4.57 -7.29 -28.50
CA GLU A 119 -3.77 -6.13 -28.92
C GLU A 119 -3.18 -5.41 -27.70
N VAL A 120 -3.97 -5.19 -26.66
CA VAL A 120 -3.51 -4.58 -25.41
C VAL A 120 -2.44 -5.43 -24.73
N MET A 121 -2.63 -6.75 -24.69
CA MET A 121 -1.64 -7.68 -24.17
C MET A 121 -0.30 -7.57 -24.93
N GLN A 122 -0.34 -7.57 -26.25
CA GLN A 122 0.85 -7.47 -27.08
C GLN A 122 1.53 -6.10 -26.95
N GLN A 123 0.75 -5.02 -27.00
CA GLN A 123 1.28 -3.66 -26.96
C GLN A 123 1.99 -3.33 -25.64
N TYR A 124 1.41 -3.78 -24.52
CA TYR A 124 1.92 -3.44 -23.20
C TYR A 124 2.65 -4.60 -22.50
N GLY A 125 2.79 -5.74 -23.14
CA GLY A 125 3.41 -6.93 -22.56
C GLY A 125 2.65 -7.45 -21.33
N LEU A 126 1.32 -7.36 -21.34
CA LEU A 126 0.45 -7.81 -20.25
C LEU A 126 0.01 -9.25 -20.46
N THR A 127 -0.31 -9.92 -19.35
CA THR A 127 -0.97 -11.23 -19.39
C THR A 127 -2.48 -11.07 -19.49
N VAL A 128 -3.17 -12.12 -19.93
CA VAL A 128 -4.64 -12.14 -19.97
C VAL A 128 -5.25 -11.89 -18.58
N GLN A 129 -4.60 -12.39 -17.52
CA GLN A 129 -5.06 -12.22 -16.15
C GLN A 129 -4.93 -10.77 -15.68
N GLU A 130 -3.86 -10.08 -16.06
CA GLU A 130 -3.64 -8.66 -15.75
C GLU A 130 -4.68 -7.78 -16.44
N VAL A 131 -4.95 -8.02 -17.72
CA VAL A 131 -5.96 -7.26 -18.47
C VAL A 131 -7.36 -7.53 -17.93
N ALA A 132 -7.71 -8.80 -17.68
CA ALA A 132 -9.01 -9.18 -17.11
C ALA A 132 -9.26 -8.54 -15.75
N ALA A 133 -8.26 -8.57 -14.85
CA ALA A 133 -8.38 -7.98 -13.52
C ALA A 133 -8.67 -6.48 -13.56
N VAL A 134 -8.05 -5.74 -14.50
CA VAL A 134 -8.27 -4.30 -14.65
C VAL A 134 -9.62 -4.02 -15.33
N ASP A 135 -10.01 -4.83 -16.30
CA ASP A 135 -11.29 -4.69 -17.00
C ASP A 135 -12.48 -4.92 -16.08
N GLU A 136 -12.41 -5.93 -15.21
CA GLU A 136 -13.43 -6.20 -14.17
C GLU A 136 -13.59 -5.02 -13.20
N HIS A 137 -12.53 -4.26 -12.95
CA HIS A 137 -12.52 -3.12 -12.03
C HIS A 137 -12.48 -1.76 -12.75
N ARG A 138 -12.84 -1.71 -14.02
CA ARG A 138 -12.72 -0.53 -14.90
C ARG A 138 -13.28 0.76 -14.30
N ASP A 139 -14.49 0.71 -13.76
CA ASP A 139 -15.15 1.89 -13.17
C ASP A 139 -14.43 2.45 -11.95
N TRP A 140 -13.85 1.58 -11.14
CA TRP A 140 -13.08 1.98 -9.98
C TRP A 140 -11.70 2.50 -10.38
N ALA A 141 -11.02 1.83 -11.29
CA ALA A 141 -9.72 2.23 -11.79
C ALA A 141 -9.74 3.58 -12.51
N ALA A 142 -10.79 3.85 -13.29
CA ALA A 142 -10.98 5.12 -13.98
C ALA A 142 -11.21 6.30 -13.03
N LYS A 143 -11.81 6.07 -11.85
CA LYS A 143 -12.03 7.12 -10.84
C LYS A 143 -10.77 7.43 -10.02
N ALA A 144 -9.82 6.50 -9.97
CA ALA A 144 -8.60 6.60 -9.17
C ALA A 144 -7.35 6.95 -10.00
N ALA A 145 -7.50 7.12 -11.32
CA ALA A 145 -6.45 7.51 -12.25
C ALA A 145 -6.34 9.02 -12.40
#